data_c01f72fcb8d9c99135dddff66730e9e7
#
_entry.id   c01f72fcb8d9c99135dddff66730e9e7
#
_cell.length_a   1.000
_cell.length_b   1.000
_cell.length_c   1.000
_cell.angle_alpha   90.00
_cell.angle_beta   90.00
_cell.angle_gamma   90.00
#
_symmetry.space_group_name_H-M   'P 1'
#
loop_
_entity.id
_entity.type
_entity.pdbx_description
1 polymer ?
#
loop_
_entity_poly.entity_id
_entity_poly.type
_entity_poly.pdbx_seq_one_letter_code
_entity_poly.pdbx_strand_id
1 'polypeptide(L)'
;TDPSWNMKPEIPLDSIGSFVRQDIDQAGRSHSDLVAKREAAITAVRKKIGRNTKLRETFEFELYRGTEHIRMMENHNYLIEQCTFGEYREAINRAGESLVREGSIDTANDIFYLTLKQLDEAADKDDYSVLGSLVIEAKEEYTENSKRTPFEYIGTKPPEEKKYDTEEPLRGLSEDGTTLHGEPSSAGS
;
A
#
# COMPACT_ATOMS: atom_id res chain seq x y z
N THR A 1 -7.63 -10.23 -7.10
CA THR A 1 -7.34 -8.78 -7.14
C THR A 1 -8.56 -8.01 -6.68
N ASP A 2 -8.39 -7.14 -5.68
CA ASP A 2 -9.50 -6.38 -5.12
C ASP A 2 -10.05 -5.39 -6.15
N PRO A 3 -11.37 -5.21 -6.21
CA PRO A 3 -12.01 -4.25 -7.10
C PRO A 3 -11.67 -2.83 -6.68
N SER A 4 -11.60 -1.90 -7.66
CA SER A 4 -11.47 -0.48 -7.37
C SER A 4 -12.72 0.05 -6.65
N TRP A 5 -12.58 1.18 -5.98
CA TRP A 5 -13.70 1.84 -5.30
C TRP A 5 -14.83 2.24 -6.26
N ASN A 6 -14.50 2.55 -7.52
CA ASN A 6 -15.51 2.81 -8.55
C ASN A 6 -16.34 1.56 -8.88
N MET A 7 -15.73 0.39 -8.82
CA MET A 7 -16.40 -0.90 -9.08
C MET A 7 -17.19 -1.41 -7.88
N LYS A 8 -16.76 -1.05 -6.65
CA LYS A 8 -17.42 -1.39 -5.39
C LYS A 8 -17.51 -0.17 -4.47
N PRO A 9 -18.41 0.77 -4.76
CA PRO A 9 -18.55 2.01 -3.99
C PRO A 9 -19.02 1.79 -2.55
N GLU A 10 -19.57 0.63 -2.23
CA GLU A 10 -19.94 0.25 -0.87
C GLU A 10 -18.74 0.26 0.08
N ILE A 11 -17.55 -0.11 -0.37
CA ILE A 11 -16.33 -0.16 0.47
C ILE A 11 -15.99 1.24 1.03
N PRO A 12 -15.79 2.29 0.21
CA PRO A 12 -15.53 3.64 0.72
C PRO A 12 -16.74 4.23 1.44
N LEU A 13 -17.97 3.89 1.03
CA LEU A 13 -19.17 4.36 1.71
C LEU A 13 -19.30 3.80 3.13
N ASP A 14 -18.97 2.53 3.34
CA ASP A 14 -18.93 1.93 4.67
C ASP A 14 -17.85 2.57 5.56
N SER A 15 -16.70 2.89 4.97
CA SER A 15 -15.63 3.62 5.66
C SER A 15 -16.09 5.01 6.06
N ILE A 16 -16.68 5.78 5.15
CA ILE A 16 -17.28 7.10 5.43
C ILE A 16 -18.37 6.98 6.51
N GLY A 17 -19.26 6.00 6.39
CA GLY A 17 -20.30 5.74 7.38
C GLY A 17 -19.72 5.41 8.76
N SER A 18 -18.58 4.74 8.83
CA SER A 18 -17.84 4.50 10.07
C SER A 18 -17.29 5.79 10.68
N PHE A 19 -16.73 6.69 9.87
CA PHE A 19 -16.26 7.99 10.31
C PHE A 19 -17.41 8.91 10.76
N VAL A 20 -18.52 8.91 10.04
CA VAL A 20 -19.72 9.70 10.42
C VAL A 20 -20.30 9.27 11.76
N ARG A 21 -20.19 8.00 12.11
CA ARG A 21 -20.61 7.47 13.42
C ARG A 21 -19.65 7.79 14.55
N GLN A 22 -18.42 8.23 14.25
CA GLN A 22 -17.48 8.69 15.25
C GLN A 22 -17.75 10.14 15.65
N ASP A 23 -17.36 10.50 16.87
CA ASP A 23 -17.41 11.89 17.29
C ASP A 23 -16.42 12.74 16.47
N ILE A 24 -16.96 13.58 15.58
CA ILE A 24 -16.18 14.49 14.71
C ILE A 24 -15.23 15.38 15.55
N ASP A 25 -15.68 15.82 16.72
CA ASP A 25 -14.87 16.64 17.61
C ASP A 25 -13.68 15.85 18.18
N GLN A 26 -13.84 14.55 18.38
CA GLN A 26 -12.76 13.68 18.81
C GLN A 26 -11.70 13.50 17.71
N ALA A 27 -12.11 13.32 16.46
CA ALA A 27 -11.20 13.21 15.32
C ALA A 27 -10.39 14.50 15.12
N GLY A 28 -11.05 15.66 15.20
CA GLY A 28 -10.38 16.97 15.10
C GLY A 28 -9.39 17.22 16.26
N ARG A 29 -9.76 16.87 17.48
CA ARG A 29 -8.88 16.96 18.64
C ARG A 29 -7.66 16.03 18.50
N SER A 30 -7.87 14.81 18.05
CA SER A 30 -6.77 13.85 17.85
C SER A 30 -5.73 14.36 16.85
N HIS A 31 -6.16 14.98 15.75
CA HIS A 31 -5.23 15.59 14.80
C HIS A 31 -4.46 16.76 15.39
N SER A 32 -5.16 17.68 16.09
CA SER A 32 -4.53 18.82 16.75
C SER A 32 -3.53 18.39 17.82
N ASP A 33 -3.86 17.36 18.57
CA ASP A 33 -2.98 16.79 19.60
C ASP A 33 -1.71 16.15 18.99
N LEU A 34 -1.84 15.47 17.85
CA LEU A 34 -0.69 14.92 17.12
C LEU A 34 0.25 16.03 16.63
N VAL A 35 -0.32 17.09 16.04
CA VAL A 35 0.45 18.26 15.62
C VAL A 35 1.17 18.90 16.81
N ALA A 36 0.48 19.12 17.92
CA ALA A 36 1.06 19.69 19.13
C ALA A 36 2.19 18.81 19.70
N LYS A 37 2.00 17.49 19.75
CA LYS A 37 3.03 16.54 20.20
C LYS A 37 4.26 16.58 19.29
N ARG A 38 4.07 16.63 17.98
CA ARG A 38 5.16 16.76 17.01
C ARG A 38 5.98 18.04 17.25
N GLU A 39 5.33 19.18 17.35
CA GLU A 39 6.02 20.46 17.58
C GLU A 39 6.72 20.52 18.95
N ALA A 40 6.12 19.92 19.97
CA ALA A 40 6.75 19.78 21.28
C ALA A 40 8.02 18.90 21.20
N ALA A 41 7.96 17.79 20.49
CA ALA A 41 9.10 16.90 20.29
C ALA A 41 10.25 17.61 19.53
N ILE A 42 9.95 18.30 18.43
CA ILE A 42 10.93 19.09 17.67
C ILE A 42 11.59 20.14 18.58
N THR A 43 10.79 20.86 19.38
CA THR A 43 11.28 21.87 20.31
C THR A 43 12.18 21.26 21.38
N ALA A 44 11.81 20.12 21.93
CA ALA A 44 12.62 19.41 22.92
C ALA A 44 13.98 18.98 22.35
N VAL A 45 13.99 18.44 21.12
CA VAL A 45 15.24 18.06 20.45
C VAL A 45 16.12 19.29 20.18
N ARG A 46 15.56 20.40 19.66
CA ARG A 46 16.30 21.65 19.45
C ARG A 46 16.91 22.18 20.75
N LYS A 47 16.18 22.11 21.85
CA LYS A 47 16.68 22.49 23.20
C LYS A 47 17.82 21.58 23.64
N LYS A 48 17.70 20.27 23.41
CA LYS A 48 18.74 19.28 23.76
C LYS A 48 20.02 19.46 22.97
N ILE A 49 19.91 19.79 21.68
CA ILE A 49 21.04 20.11 20.80
C ILE A 49 21.79 21.37 21.32
N GLY A 50 21.09 22.32 21.88
CA GLY A 50 21.67 23.52 22.45
C GLY A 50 22.43 24.38 21.46
N ARG A 51 23.72 24.69 21.77
CA ARG A 51 24.59 25.55 20.94
C ARG A 51 25.42 24.80 19.90
N ASN A 52 25.23 23.48 19.74
CA ASN A 52 25.97 22.71 18.76
C ASN A 52 25.42 22.97 17.34
N THR A 53 26.06 23.89 16.62
CA THR A 53 25.65 24.36 15.30
C THR A 53 25.60 23.21 14.29
N LYS A 54 26.65 22.37 14.24
CA LYS A 54 26.72 21.25 13.31
C LYS A 54 25.59 20.24 13.50
N LEU A 55 25.32 19.88 14.75
CA LEU A 55 24.24 18.95 15.08
C LEU A 55 22.86 19.56 14.75
N ARG A 56 22.72 20.88 14.95
CA ARG A 56 21.49 21.60 14.61
C ARG A 56 21.24 21.60 13.10
N GLU A 57 22.25 21.92 12.30
CA GLU A 57 22.16 21.91 10.84
C GLU A 57 21.77 20.51 10.34
N THR A 58 22.43 19.47 10.85
CA THR A 58 22.08 18.09 10.50
C THR A 58 20.64 17.77 10.87
N PHE A 59 20.19 18.11 12.09
CA PHE A 59 18.82 17.85 12.51
C PHE A 59 17.78 18.56 11.65
N GLU A 60 17.97 19.86 11.35
CA GLU A 60 17.02 20.62 10.52
C GLU A 60 16.99 20.07 9.09
N PHE A 61 18.14 19.68 8.55
CA PHE A 61 18.21 19.06 7.23
C PHE A 61 17.45 17.72 7.19
N GLU A 62 17.68 16.83 8.17
CA GLU A 62 17.02 15.54 8.21
C GLU A 62 15.51 15.66 8.52
N LEU A 63 15.12 16.61 9.36
CA LEU A 63 13.71 16.92 9.64
C LEU A 63 12.98 17.38 8.37
N TYR A 64 13.61 18.31 7.62
CA TYR A 64 13.08 18.78 6.34
C TYR A 64 12.98 17.60 5.34
N ARG A 65 14.10 16.88 5.16
CA ARG A 65 14.17 15.75 4.23
C ARG A 65 13.14 14.67 4.53
N GLY A 66 13.00 14.28 5.80
CA GLY A 66 12.02 13.29 6.22
C GLY A 66 10.58 13.76 5.99
N THR A 67 10.28 15.03 6.30
CA THR A 67 8.94 15.60 6.07
C THR A 67 8.58 15.63 4.58
N GLU A 68 9.50 16.07 3.71
CA GLU A 68 9.28 16.11 2.27
C GLU A 68 9.22 14.72 1.66
N HIS A 69 10.04 13.79 2.16
CA HIS A 69 10.00 12.40 1.69
C HIS A 69 8.65 11.73 1.97
N ILE A 70 8.15 11.85 3.20
CA ILE A 70 6.82 11.28 3.54
C ILE A 70 5.74 11.90 2.65
N ARG A 71 5.73 13.22 2.48
CA ARG A 71 4.76 13.90 1.61
C ARG A 71 4.85 13.42 0.16
N MET A 72 6.08 13.25 -0.34
CA MET A 72 6.29 12.74 -1.69
C MET A 72 5.81 11.31 -1.84
N MET A 73 6.07 10.45 -0.86
CA MET A 73 5.63 9.05 -0.87
C MET A 73 4.10 8.93 -0.85
N GLU A 74 3.42 9.72 -0.03
CA GLU A 74 1.95 9.75 0.00
C GLU A 74 1.36 10.23 -1.33
N ASN A 75 1.93 11.30 -1.91
CA ASN A 75 1.51 11.79 -3.21
C ASN A 75 1.79 10.78 -4.33
N HIS A 76 2.95 10.11 -4.30
CA HIS A 76 3.29 9.05 -5.25
C HIS A 76 2.29 7.90 -5.16
N ASN A 77 2.04 7.41 -3.95
CA ASN A 77 1.08 6.33 -3.72
C ASN A 77 -0.32 6.70 -4.26
N TYR A 78 -0.81 7.89 -3.93
CA TYR A 78 -2.14 8.33 -4.38
C TYR A 78 -2.18 8.59 -5.89
N LEU A 79 -1.31 9.46 -6.41
CA LEU A 79 -1.41 9.96 -7.79
C LEU A 79 -0.92 8.92 -8.82
N ILE A 80 0.15 8.18 -8.50
CA ILE A 80 0.75 7.26 -9.45
C ILE A 80 0.19 5.85 -9.27
N GLU A 81 0.16 5.32 -8.05
CA GLU A 81 -0.29 3.94 -7.85
C GLU A 81 -1.82 3.84 -7.84
N GLN A 82 -2.51 4.54 -6.94
CA GLN A 82 -3.95 4.37 -6.79
C GLN A 82 -4.74 4.92 -7.97
N CYS A 83 -4.48 6.16 -8.38
CA CYS A 83 -5.22 6.77 -9.49
C CYS A 83 -4.89 6.07 -10.82
N THR A 84 -3.60 5.93 -11.14
CA THR A 84 -3.19 5.39 -12.45
C THR A 84 -3.57 3.92 -12.59
N PHE A 85 -3.29 3.09 -11.58
CA PHE A 85 -3.71 1.68 -11.63
C PHE A 85 -5.22 1.52 -11.57
N GLY A 86 -5.94 2.42 -10.90
CA GLY A 86 -7.40 2.46 -10.93
C GLY A 86 -7.93 2.65 -12.36
N GLU A 87 -7.41 3.63 -13.09
CA GLU A 87 -7.79 3.90 -14.48
C GLU A 87 -7.43 2.74 -15.42
N TYR A 88 -6.22 2.18 -15.31
CA TYR A 88 -5.84 1.01 -16.09
C TYR A 88 -6.76 -0.18 -15.81
N ARG A 89 -7.07 -0.44 -14.56
CA ARG A 89 -7.98 -1.52 -14.20
C ARG A 89 -9.36 -1.33 -14.79
N GLU A 90 -9.89 -0.11 -14.76
CA GLU A 90 -11.20 0.21 -15.33
C GLU A 90 -11.19 0.03 -16.87
N ALA A 91 -10.15 0.48 -17.54
CA ALA A 91 -10.00 0.29 -18.99
C ALA A 91 -9.95 -1.21 -19.37
N ILE A 92 -9.17 -2.00 -18.64
CA ILE A 92 -9.08 -3.46 -18.84
C ILE A 92 -10.44 -4.13 -18.57
N ASN A 93 -11.13 -3.71 -17.50
CA ASN A 93 -12.45 -4.26 -17.18
C ASN A 93 -13.49 -3.98 -18.28
N ARG A 94 -13.48 -2.80 -18.88
CA ARG A 94 -14.34 -2.46 -20.04
C ARG A 94 -14.04 -3.36 -21.26
N ALA A 95 -12.78 -3.68 -21.50
CA ALA A 95 -12.42 -4.67 -22.53
C ALA A 95 -12.96 -6.07 -22.18
N GLY A 96 -12.86 -6.47 -20.89
CA GLY A 96 -13.47 -7.70 -20.40
C GLY A 96 -14.98 -7.74 -20.61
N GLU A 97 -15.70 -6.64 -20.36
CA GLU A 97 -17.15 -6.53 -20.63
C GLU A 97 -17.48 -6.74 -22.12
N SER A 98 -16.59 -6.31 -23.02
CA SER A 98 -16.78 -6.57 -24.46
C SER A 98 -16.63 -8.05 -24.79
N LEU A 99 -15.61 -8.72 -24.23
CA LEU A 99 -15.40 -10.15 -24.40
C LEU A 99 -16.55 -11.00 -23.81
N VAL A 100 -17.16 -10.54 -22.72
CA VAL A 100 -18.39 -11.17 -22.17
C VAL A 100 -19.55 -11.04 -23.14
N ARG A 101 -19.77 -9.86 -23.74
CA ARG A 101 -20.83 -9.66 -24.73
C ARG A 101 -20.66 -10.53 -25.97
N GLU A 102 -19.43 -10.82 -26.34
CA GLU A 102 -19.08 -11.73 -27.46
C GLU A 102 -19.15 -13.22 -27.05
N GLY A 103 -19.33 -13.51 -25.76
CA GLY A 103 -19.38 -14.88 -25.26
C GLY A 103 -18.02 -15.57 -25.17
N SER A 104 -16.93 -14.81 -25.19
CA SER A 104 -15.56 -15.32 -25.17
C SER A 104 -15.05 -15.64 -23.76
N ILE A 105 -15.55 -14.94 -22.74
CA ILE A 105 -15.28 -15.17 -21.31
C ILE A 105 -16.58 -15.03 -20.51
N ASP A 106 -16.62 -15.61 -19.30
CA ASP A 106 -17.83 -15.65 -18.48
C ASP A 106 -18.09 -14.35 -17.73
N THR A 107 -17.04 -13.73 -17.19
CA THR A 107 -17.14 -12.48 -16.42
C THR A 107 -16.07 -11.48 -16.87
N ALA A 108 -16.34 -10.18 -16.76
CA ALA A 108 -15.39 -9.14 -17.14
C ALA A 108 -14.04 -9.27 -16.38
N ASN A 109 -14.09 -9.73 -15.13
CA ASN A 109 -12.89 -9.98 -14.35
C ASN A 109 -12.01 -11.13 -14.89
N ASP A 110 -12.54 -11.97 -15.72
CA ASP A 110 -11.78 -13.09 -16.29
C ASP A 110 -10.65 -12.63 -17.21
N ILE A 111 -10.74 -11.42 -17.75
CA ILE A 111 -9.68 -10.80 -18.53
C ILE A 111 -8.36 -10.69 -17.76
N PHE A 112 -8.41 -10.57 -16.43
CA PHE A 112 -7.21 -10.48 -15.60
C PHE A 112 -6.45 -11.81 -15.43
N TYR A 113 -7.00 -12.90 -15.91
CA TYR A 113 -6.32 -14.19 -16.01
C TYR A 113 -5.63 -14.40 -17.36
N LEU A 114 -5.81 -13.46 -18.30
CA LEU A 114 -5.19 -13.48 -19.62
C LEU A 114 -3.95 -12.59 -19.67
N THR A 115 -2.97 -12.98 -20.47
CA THR A 115 -1.82 -12.15 -20.78
C THR A 115 -2.12 -11.23 -21.95
N LEU A 116 -1.43 -10.08 -22.05
CA LEU A 116 -1.52 -9.19 -23.22
C LEU A 116 -1.24 -9.95 -24.52
N LYS A 117 -0.25 -10.85 -24.53
CA LYS A 117 0.09 -11.65 -25.70
C LYS A 117 -1.09 -12.51 -26.19
N GLN A 118 -1.81 -13.14 -25.27
CA GLN A 118 -2.99 -13.94 -25.62
C GLN A 118 -4.12 -13.08 -26.19
N LEU A 119 -4.31 -11.88 -25.66
CA LEU A 119 -5.29 -10.93 -26.17
C LEU A 119 -4.89 -10.39 -27.55
N ASP A 120 -3.63 -10.03 -27.74
CA ASP A 120 -3.10 -9.58 -29.03
C ASP A 120 -3.22 -10.69 -30.10
N GLU A 121 -2.86 -11.92 -29.76
CA GLU A 121 -2.98 -13.06 -30.66
C GLU A 121 -4.43 -13.36 -31.06
N ALA A 122 -5.38 -13.20 -30.15
CA ALA A 122 -6.80 -13.34 -30.43
C ALA A 122 -7.31 -12.21 -31.33
N ALA A 123 -6.89 -10.98 -31.08
CA ALA A 123 -7.24 -9.82 -31.88
C ALA A 123 -6.67 -9.91 -33.32
N ASP A 124 -5.40 -10.31 -33.44
CA ASP A 124 -4.75 -10.47 -34.76
C ASP A 124 -5.43 -11.52 -35.66
N LYS A 125 -6.01 -12.54 -35.03
CA LYS A 125 -6.73 -13.61 -35.73
C LYS A 125 -8.22 -13.36 -35.89
N ASP A 126 -8.74 -12.32 -35.23
CA ASP A 126 -10.18 -12.06 -35.05
C ASP A 126 -10.93 -13.30 -34.50
N ASP A 127 -10.26 -14.03 -33.59
CA ASP A 127 -10.77 -15.26 -32.98
C ASP A 127 -10.57 -15.27 -31.49
N TYR A 128 -11.62 -14.97 -30.76
CA TYR A 128 -11.65 -14.91 -29.31
C TYR A 128 -12.16 -16.19 -28.64
N SER A 129 -12.51 -17.23 -29.43
CA SER A 129 -13.12 -18.47 -28.92
C SER A 129 -12.23 -19.26 -27.96
N VAL A 130 -10.92 -19.11 -28.07
CA VAL A 130 -9.92 -19.78 -27.22
C VAL A 130 -9.78 -19.18 -25.83
N LEU A 131 -10.21 -17.92 -25.63
CA LEU A 131 -9.94 -17.18 -24.39
C LEU A 131 -10.59 -17.81 -23.17
N GLY A 132 -11.80 -18.34 -23.29
CA GLY A 132 -12.50 -19.01 -22.20
C GLY A 132 -11.73 -20.22 -21.64
N SER A 133 -11.14 -21.04 -22.51
CA SER A 133 -10.31 -22.17 -22.09
C SER A 133 -9.02 -21.73 -21.40
N LEU A 134 -8.37 -20.70 -21.88
CA LEU A 134 -7.17 -20.11 -21.27
C LEU A 134 -7.46 -19.53 -19.88
N VAL A 135 -8.63 -18.91 -19.69
CA VAL A 135 -9.07 -18.42 -18.39
C VAL A 135 -9.26 -19.57 -17.39
N ILE A 136 -9.88 -20.68 -17.81
CA ILE A 136 -10.08 -21.85 -16.96
C ILE A 136 -8.71 -22.39 -16.51
N GLU A 137 -7.79 -22.61 -17.44
CA GLU A 137 -6.44 -23.11 -17.15
C GLU A 137 -5.70 -22.17 -16.18
N ALA A 138 -5.74 -20.86 -16.41
CA ALA A 138 -5.09 -19.89 -15.54
C ALA A 138 -5.70 -19.83 -14.13
N LYS A 139 -7.02 -20.00 -14.00
CA LYS A 139 -7.69 -20.10 -12.68
C LYS A 139 -7.30 -21.36 -11.92
N GLU A 140 -7.16 -22.49 -12.61
CA GLU A 140 -6.67 -23.73 -12.02
C GLU A 140 -5.23 -23.59 -11.54
N GLU A 141 -4.36 -23.03 -12.37
CA GLU A 141 -2.97 -22.76 -12.00
C GLU A 141 -2.89 -21.80 -10.79
N TYR A 142 -3.67 -20.72 -10.79
CA TYR A 142 -3.73 -19.79 -9.65
C TYR A 142 -4.16 -20.51 -8.37
N THR A 143 -5.17 -21.36 -8.46
CA THR A 143 -5.69 -22.13 -7.33
C THR A 143 -4.63 -23.10 -6.77
N GLU A 144 -3.89 -23.77 -7.63
CA GLU A 144 -2.79 -24.64 -7.22
C GLU A 144 -1.63 -23.85 -6.61
N ASN A 145 -1.26 -22.73 -7.22
CA ASN A 145 -0.19 -21.88 -6.72
C ASN A 145 -0.55 -21.23 -5.38
N SER A 146 -1.80 -20.88 -5.14
CA SER A 146 -2.26 -20.30 -3.87
C SER A 146 -2.13 -21.24 -2.66
N LYS A 147 -2.03 -22.56 -2.89
CA LYS A 147 -1.80 -23.56 -1.85
C LYS A 147 -0.33 -23.66 -1.43
N ARG A 148 0.58 -23.07 -2.22
CA ARG A 148 2.01 -23.15 -1.96
C ARG A 148 2.46 -22.04 -1.03
N THR A 149 3.22 -22.37 -0.02
CA THR A 149 3.91 -21.37 0.79
C THR A 149 5.15 -20.89 0.02
N PRO A 150 5.28 -19.60 -0.29
CA PRO A 150 6.46 -19.08 -0.95
C PRO A 150 7.71 -19.30 -0.08
N PHE A 151 8.86 -19.45 -0.74
CA PHE A 151 10.12 -19.46 -0.02
C PHE A 151 10.38 -18.09 0.61
N GLU A 152 10.88 -18.09 1.84
CA GLU A 152 11.24 -16.86 2.56
C GLU A 152 12.31 -16.06 1.80
N TYR A 153 13.21 -16.78 1.09
CA TYR A 153 14.27 -16.16 0.30
C TYR A 153 14.38 -16.81 -1.08
N ILE A 154 14.66 -15.98 -2.09
CA ILE A 154 15.06 -16.44 -3.42
C ILE A 154 16.56 -16.24 -3.54
N GLY A 155 17.31 -17.35 -3.75
CA GLY A 155 18.77 -17.35 -3.79
C GLY A 155 19.40 -17.70 -2.45
N THR A 156 20.58 -17.15 -2.17
CA THR A 156 21.30 -17.42 -0.91
C THR A 156 20.69 -16.60 0.22
N LYS A 157 20.30 -17.26 1.31
CA LYS A 157 19.81 -16.56 2.51
C LYS A 157 20.85 -15.49 2.93
N PRO A 158 20.48 -14.23 3.07
CA PRO A 158 21.39 -13.22 3.56
C PRO A 158 21.92 -13.64 4.94
N PRO A 159 23.16 -13.28 5.29
CA PRO A 159 23.66 -13.52 6.64
C PRO A 159 22.69 -12.90 7.62
N GLU A 160 22.40 -13.58 8.71
CA GLU A 160 21.54 -13.04 9.76
C GLU A 160 22.09 -11.67 10.13
N GLU A 161 21.24 -10.63 9.95
CA GLU A 161 21.60 -9.31 10.43
C GLU A 161 21.98 -9.47 11.89
N LYS A 162 23.18 -9.01 12.25
CA LYS A 162 23.54 -8.90 13.66
C LYS A 162 22.42 -8.12 14.28
N LYS A 163 21.56 -8.79 15.06
CA LYS A 163 20.63 -8.08 15.93
C LYS A 163 21.50 -7.11 16.71
N TYR A 164 21.39 -5.84 16.37
CA TYR A 164 21.96 -4.82 17.24
C TYR A 164 21.35 -5.15 18.59
N ASP A 165 22.21 -5.48 19.53
CA ASP A 165 21.85 -5.76 20.91
C ASP A 165 21.37 -4.43 21.51
N THR A 166 20.19 -4.03 21.12
CA THR A 166 19.44 -3.00 21.79
C THR A 166 18.88 -3.72 23.01
N GLU A 167 19.51 -3.49 24.13
CA GLU A 167 19.32 -4.19 25.41
C GLU A 167 17.88 -4.17 25.94
N GLU A 168 16.91 -3.65 25.18
CA GLU A 168 15.49 -3.71 25.58
C GLU A 168 14.60 -3.95 24.35
N PRO A 169 13.59 -4.81 24.46
CA PRO A 169 12.58 -4.92 23.44
C PRO A 169 11.77 -3.61 23.42
N LEU A 170 12.04 -2.80 22.38
CA LEU A 170 11.30 -1.57 22.14
C LEU A 170 9.85 -1.88 21.71
N ARG A 171 9.09 -2.54 22.58
CA ARG A 171 7.68 -2.86 22.31
C ARG A 171 6.79 -2.44 23.45
N GLY A 172 5.79 -1.63 23.11
CA GLY A 172 4.76 -1.21 24.03
C GLY A 172 4.98 0.19 24.61
N LEU A 173 4.10 0.55 25.51
CA LEU A 173 4.16 1.83 26.20
C LEU A 173 5.18 1.73 27.35
N SER A 174 6.02 2.76 27.53
CA SER A 174 6.90 2.85 28.69
C SER A 174 6.10 2.81 30.01
N GLU A 175 6.73 2.38 31.11
CA GLU A 175 6.05 2.25 32.40
C GLU A 175 5.40 3.57 32.88
N ASP A 176 5.98 4.72 32.51
CA ASP A 176 5.44 6.05 32.78
C ASP A 176 4.34 6.50 31.78
N GLY A 177 4.00 5.68 30.80
CA GLY A 177 2.96 5.97 29.80
C GLY A 177 3.30 7.10 28.82
N THR A 178 4.55 7.57 28.80
CA THR A 178 4.94 8.74 28.01
C THR A 178 5.57 8.41 26.66
N THR A 179 6.07 7.18 26.47
CA THR A 179 6.79 6.78 25.28
C THR A 179 6.24 5.46 24.74
N LEU A 180 5.92 5.44 23.46
CA LEU A 180 5.56 4.21 22.75
C LEU A 180 6.82 3.61 22.12
N HIS A 181 7.15 2.40 22.50
CA HIS A 181 8.23 1.63 21.91
C HIS A 181 7.62 0.65 20.89
N GLY A 182 8.07 0.70 19.64
CA GLY A 182 7.61 -0.18 18.58
C GLY A 182 8.69 -0.44 17.56
N GLU A 183 8.60 -1.57 16.90
CA GLU A 183 9.34 -1.80 15.65
C GLU A 183 8.59 -1.11 14.51
N PRO A 184 9.27 -0.39 13.62
CA PRO A 184 8.61 0.16 12.44
C PRO A 184 8.04 -1.00 11.62
N SER A 185 6.79 -0.89 11.20
CA SER A 185 6.10 -1.93 10.42
C SER A 185 6.69 -2.13 9.03
N SER A 186 7.53 -1.18 8.59
CA SER A 186 8.36 -1.29 7.40
C SER A 186 9.63 -0.47 7.59
N ALA A 187 10.76 -0.96 7.06
CA ALA A 187 11.99 -0.19 7.03
C ALA A 187 11.78 1.02 6.10
N GLY A 188 11.53 2.19 6.67
CA GLY A 188 11.39 3.43 5.93
C GLY A 188 9.97 3.93 5.67
N SER A 189 9.00 3.41 6.39
CA SER A 189 7.68 4.05 6.48
C SER A 189 7.61 5.00 7.67
#